data_fa819282c4ef2799c295e05954acac9b
#
_entry.id   fa819282c4ef2799c295e05954acac9b
#
_cell.length_a   1.000
_cell.length_b   1.000
_cell.length_c   1.000
_cell.angle_alpha   90.00
_cell.angle_beta   90.00
_cell.angle_gamma   90.00
#
_symmetry.space_group_name_H-M   'P 1'
#
loop_
_entity.id
_entity.type
_entity.pdbx_description
1 polymer ?
#
loop_
_entity_poly.entity_id
_entity_poly.type
_entity_poly.pdbx_seq_one_letter_code
_entity_poly.pdbx_strand_id
1 'polypeptide(L)'
;AAITTIIVIVGFVLLMPIIGPRYLHPMMMGDQPAPSNLDTSTSRLSDAGLFQVSWSSDSDVPPLNQIHTWTLHVETADGQPVDGATILVDGGMPQHGHGLPTSPEVTEDLGNGDYRVEGMKFQMLGFWEVRFNINAGGQSDSITFNLILE
;
A
#
# COMPACT_ATOMS: atom_id res chain seq x y z
N ALA A 1 -80.35 -31.65 0.00
CA ALA A 1 -79.13 -32.25 -0.53
C ALA A 1 -77.92 -31.30 -0.32
N ALA A 2 -77.07 -31.67 0.61
CA ALA A 2 -75.86 -30.89 0.93
C ALA A 2 -74.69 -31.54 0.13
N ILE A 3 -74.08 -30.74 -0.70
CA ILE A 3 -72.86 -31.12 -1.44
C ILE A 3 -71.66 -30.74 -0.63
N THR A 4 -70.96 -31.72 -0.10
CA THR A 4 -69.71 -31.54 0.65
C THR A 4 -68.57 -31.48 -0.33
N THR A 5 -68.01 -30.32 -0.49
CA THR A 5 -66.80 -30.13 -1.34
C THR A 5 -65.58 -30.50 -0.51
N ILE A 6 -64.87 -31.54 -0.91
CA ILE A 6 -63.60 -31.96 -0.32
C ILE A 6 -62.49 -31.18 -1.02
N ILE A 7 -61.81 -30.29 -0.27
CA ILE A 7 -60.62 -29.58 -0.75
C ILE A 7 -59.41 -30.47 -0.46
N VAL A 8 -58.82 -31.02 -1.51
CA VAL A 8 -57.55 -31.74 -1.40
C VAL A 8 -56.41 -30.68 -1.46
N ILE A 9 -55.75 -30.44 -0.33
CA ILE A 9 -54.55 -29.62 -0.28
C ILE A 9 -53.38 -30.53 -0.67
N VAL A 10 -52.88 -30.36 -1.87
CA VAL A 10 -51.62 -30.99 -2.29
C VAL A 10 -50.50 -30.16 -1.74
N GLY A 11 -49.86 -30.66 -0.67
CA GLY A 11 -48.67 -30.04 -0.11
C GLY A 11 -47.48 -30.22 -1.06
N PHE A 12 -47.05 -29.12 -1.67
CA PHE A 12 -45.82 -29.07 -2.45
C PHE A 12 -44.63 -28.95 -1.46
N VAL A 13 -43.99 -30.09 -1.16
CA VAL A 13 -42.76 -30.10 -0.37
C VAL A 13 -41.64 -29.62 -1.29
N LEU A 14 -41.24 -28.36 -1.13
CA LEU A 14 -40.06 -27.79 -1.78
C LEU A 14 -38.84 -28.41 -1.12
N LEU A 15 -38.19 -29.39 -1.76
CA LEU A 15 -36.87 -29.86 -1.42
C LEU A 15 -35.87 -28.72 -1.74
N MET A 16 -35.56 -27.90 -0.76
CA MET A 16 -34.39 -27.02 -0.82
C MET A 16 -33.13 -27.89 -0.73
N PRO A 17 -32.20 -27.81 -1.69
CA PRO A 17 -30.90 -28.44 -1.51
C PRO A 17 -30.21 -27.72 -0.36
N ILE A 18 -29.85 -28.46 0.67
CA ILE A 18 -28.98 -27.99 1.76
C ILE A 18 -27.61 -27.75 1.12
N ILE A 19 -27.34 -26.50 0.75
CA ILE A 19 -25.99 -26.05 0.39
C ILE A 19 -25.21 -26.03 1.69
N GLY A 20 -24.51 -27.12 1.99
CA GLY A 20 -23.58 -27.22 3.11
C GLY A 20 -22.54 -26.09 3.01
N PRO A 21 -21.98 -25.64 4.15
CA PRO A 21 -20.98 -24.59 4.14
C PRO A 21 -19.82 -25.05 3.24
N ARG A 22 -19.67 -24.37 2.08
CA ARG A 22 -18.46 -24.47 1.31
C ARG A 22 -17.34 -23.94 2.20
N TYR A 23 -16.56 -24.84 2.75
CA TYR A 23 -15.26 -24.48 3.31
C TYR A 23 -14.47 -23.84 2.19
N LEU A 24 -14.47 -22.50 2.16
CA LEU A 24 -13.46 -21.77 1.44
C LEU A 24 -12.14 -22.19 2.07
N HIS A 25 -11.42 -23.08 1.39
CA HIS A 25 -10.02 -23.32 1.70
C HIS A 25 -9.37 -21.95 1.72
N PRO A 26 -8.64 -21.57 2.80
CA PRO A 26 -7.78 -20.42 2.72
C PRO A 26 -6.86 -20.73 1.52
N MET A 27 -7.00 -19.93 0.45
CA MET A 27 -6.01 -19.93 -0.61
C MET A 27 -4.71 -19.68 0.14
N MET A 28 -3.81 -20.65 0.14
CA MET A 28 -2.42 -20.42 0.47
C MET A 28 -2.02 -19.25 -0.40
N MET A 29 -1.73 -18.10 0.23
CA MET A 29 -1.06 -17.00 -0.45
C MET A 29 0.31 -17.54 -0.81
N GLY A 30 0.38 -18.26 -1.94
CA GLY A 30 1.63 -18.60 -2.56
C GLY A 30 2.30 -17.30 -2.95
N ASP A 31 3.59 -17.29 -2.91
CA ASP A 31 4.48 -16.22 -3.36
C ASP A 31 4.00 -15.72 -4.73
N GLN A 32 3.20 -14.66 -4.73
CA GLN A 32 2.74 -14.05 -5.97
C GLN A 32 3.92 -13.29 -6.54
N PRO A 33 4.35 -13.54 -7.79
CA PRO A 33 5.42 -12.77 -8.38
C PRO A 33 5.05 -11.29 -8.40
N ALA A 34 6.04 -10.42 -8.25
CA ALA A 34 5.84 -8.99 -8.41
C ALA A 34 5.17 -8.69 -9.76
N PRO A 35 4.25 -7.70 -9.82
CA PRO A 35 3.65 -7.30 -11.09
C PRO A 35 4.72 -6.99 -12.14
N SER A 36 4.55 -7.46 -13.37
CA SER A 36 5.58 -7.39 -14.43
C SER A 36 5.83 -5.97 -14.96
N ASN A 37 4.99 -5.00 -14.61
CA ASN A 37 5.05 -3.62 -15.11
C ASN A 37 5.15 -2.60 -13.98
N LEU A 38 5.87 -2.93 -12.90
CA LEU A 38 6.09 -1.99 -11.81
C LEU A 38 6.99 -0.85 -12.25
N ASP A 39 6.54 0.36 -11.97
CA ASP A 39 7.39 1.54 -12.03
C ASP A 39 8.25 1.58 -10.76
N THR A 40 9.54 1.29 -10.90
CA THR A 40 10.54 1.32 -9.82
C THR A 40 11.39 2.59 -9.83
N SER A 41 10.97 3.63 -10.56
CA SER A 41 11.69 4.89 -10.58
C SER A 41 11.72 5.53 -9.18
N THR A 42 12.85 6.16 -8.85
CA THR A 42 13.06 6.85 -7.58
C THR A 42 12.58 8.30 -7.60
N SER A 43 12.03 8.77 -8.73
CA SER A 43 11.52 10.13 -8.90
C SER A 43 10.21 10.10 -9.70
N ARG A 44 9.13 10.62 -9.13
CA ARG A 44 7.79 10.56 -9.72
C ARG A 44 6.93 11.74 -9.26
N LEU A 45 5.87 12.04 -10.05
CA LEU A 45 4.77 12.88 -9.58
C LEU A 45 3.91 12.13 -8.56
N SER A 46 3.42 12.86 -7.57
CA SER A 46 2.42 12.37 -6.61
C SER A 46 1.08 12.06 -7.30
N ASP A 47 0.20 11.32 -6.62
CA ASP A 47 -1.00 10.71 -7.22
C ASP A 47 -1.96 11.74 -7.85
N ALA A 48 -2.11 12.92 -7.25
CA ALA A 48 -2.88 14.04 -7.80
C ALA A 48 -2.02 15.04 -8.60
N GLY A 49 -0.71 14.79 -8.72
CA GLY A 49 0.22 15.62 -9.47
C GLY A 49 0.59 16.95 -8.81
N LEU A 50 0.40 17.08 -7.49
CA LEU A 50 0.70 18.31 -6.76
C LEU A 50 2.20 18.47 -6.48
N PHE A 51 2.91 17.36 -6.29
CA PHE A 51 4.32 17.34 -5.93
C PHE A 51 5.12 16.45 -6.88
N GLN A 52 6.32 16.88 -7.21
CA GLN A 52 7.38 16.04 -7.76
C GLN A 52 8.20 15.54 -6.57
N VAL A 53 8.32 14.23 -6.42
CA VAL A 53 8.97 13.61 -5.26
C VAL A 53 10.05 12.66 -5.72
N SER A 54 11.19 12.70 -5.07
CA SER A 54 12.26 11.72 -5.28
C SER A 54 12.86 11.29 -3.94
N TRP A 55 13.47 10.12 -3.94
CA TRP A 55 14.17 9.60 -2.77
C TRP A 55 15.53 9.04 -3.14
N SER A 56 16.45 9.09 -2.19
CA SER A 56 17.74 8.41 -2.22
C SER A 56 18.01 7.75 -0.87
N SER A 57 18.78 6.67 -0.88
CA SER A 57 19.26 6.00 0.33
C SER A 57 20.68 6.44 0.64
N ASP A 58 21.06 6.40 1.92
CA ASP A 58 22.44 6.59 2.39
C ASP A 58 23.38 5.45 1.95
N SER A 59 22.82 4.37 1.38
CA SER A 59 23.55 3.27 0.77
C SER A 59 23.06 3.06 -0.68
N ASP A 60 23.95 2.63 -1.58
CA ASP A 60 23.63 2.43 -3.00
C ASP A 60 22.48 1.45 -3.23
N VAL A 61 22.35 0.46 -2.35
CA VAL A 61 21.23 -0.50 -2.33
C VAL A 61 20.70 -0.53 -0.89
N PRO A 62 19.38 -0.43 -0.67
CA PRO A 62 18.79 -0.56 0.65
C PRO A 62 19.21 -1.87 1.33
N PRO A 63 19.88 -1.82 2.49
CA PRO A 63 20.44 -3.01 3.11
C PRO A 63 19.35 -3.87 3.73
N LEU A 64 19.45 -5.20 3.55
CA LEU A 64 18.54 -6.15 4.16
C LEU A 64 18.78 -6.26 5.67
N ASN A 65 17.71 -6.24 6.46
CA ASN A 65 17.73 -6.36 7.93
C ASN A 65 18.56 -5.31 8.69
N GLN A 66 18.89 -4.20 8.07
CA GLN A 66 19.59 -3.08 8.71
C GLN A 66 18.73 -1.83 8.67
N ILE A 67 18.75 -1.07 9.77
CA ILE A 67 18.14 0.27 9.78
C ILE A 67 19.03 1.20 8.99
N HIS A 68 18.43 1.99 8.12
CA HIS A 68 19.11 2.95 7.27
C HIS A 68 18.27 4.21 7.10
N THR A 69 18.84 5.22 6.48
CA THR A 69 18.27 6.56 6.31
C THR A 69 18.02 6.82 4.83
N TRP A 70 16.90 7.47 4.54
CA TRP A 70 16.63 8.03 3.23
C TRP A 70 16.61 9.55 3.28
N THR A 71 16.93 10.16 2.15
CA THR A 71 16.60 11.56 1.88
C THR A 71 15.46 11.60 0.90
N LEU A 72 14.35 12.24 1.31
CA LEU A 72 13.21 12.52 0.45
C LEU A 72 13.32 13.96 -0.04
N HIS A 73 13.23 14.17 -1.35
CA HIS A 73 13.19 15.51 -1.96
C HIS A 73 11.79 15.78 -2.49
N VAL A 74 11.22 16.91 -2.11
CA VAL A 74 9.86 17.33 -2.48
C VAL A 74 9.90 18.70 -3.16
N GLU A 75 9.34 18.75 -4.35
CA GLU A 75 9.13 19.97 -5.11
C GLU A 75 7.65 20.12 -5.46
N THR A 76 7.22 21.32 -5.75
CA THR A 76 5.95 21.55 -6.45
C THR A 76 6.05 21.00 -7.88
N ALA A 77 4.90 20.85 -8.58
CA ALA A 77 4.89 20.33 -9.95
C ALA A 77 5.66 21.22 -10.94
N ASP A 78 5.90 22.49 -10.61
CA ASP A 78 6.69 23.46 -11.39
C ASP A 78 8.16 23.58 -10.91
N GLY A 79 8.60 22.67 -10.03
CA GLY A 79 10.00 22.53 -9.65
C GLY A 79 10.49 23.48 -8.55
N GLN A 80 9.58 24.00 -7.72
CA GLN A 80 9.98 24.80 -6.55
C GLN A 80 10.12 23.90 -5.31
N PRO A 81 11.20 24.02 -4.54
CA PRO A 81 11.36 23.22 -3.33
C PRO A 81 10.24 23.49 -2.34
N VAL A 82 9.79 22.44 -1.67
CA VAL A 82 8.73 22.49 -0.65
C VAL A 82 9.35 22.27 0.72
N ASP A 83 9.46 23.34 1.50
CA ASP A 83 9.95 23.29 2.88
C ASP A 83 8.76 23.30 3.86
N GLY A 84 8.96 22.82 5.08
CA GLY A 84 7.95 22.83 6.15
C GLY A 84 6.78 21.88 5.95
N ALA A 85 6.90 20.89 5.07
CA ALA A 85 5.86 19.88 4.90
C ALA A 85 5.79 18.94 6.12
N THR A 86 4.56 18.50 6.43
CA THR A 86 4.34 17.35 7.31
C THR A 86 4.22 16.11 6.44
N ILE A 87 5.11 15.14 6.64
CA ILE A 87 5.19 13.95 5.81
C ILE A 87 5.07 12.71 6.70
N LEU A 88 4.10 11.86 6.40
CA LEU A 88 3.93 10.56 7.03
C LEU A 88 4.49 9.48 6.11
N VAL A 89 5.17 8.52 6.71
CA VAL A 89 5.82 7.40 5.99
C VAL A 89 5.14 6.11 6.39
N ASP A 90 4.78 5.29 5.42
CA ASP A 90 4.25 3.94 5.59
C ASP A 90 4.78 3.03 4.48
N GLY A 91 4.60 1.74 4.62
CA GLY A 91 5.00 0.80 3.59
C GLY A 91 4.82 -0.65 4.02
N GLY A 92 5.13 -1.56 3.11
CA GLY A 92 5.01 -2.98 3.36
C GLY A 92 5.23 -3.83 2.13
N MET A 93 4.99 -5.11 2.29
CA MET A 93 4.97 -6.11 1.22
C MET A 93 3.52 -6.51 0.93
N PRO A 94 2.89 -5.97 -0.14
CA PRO A 94 1.48 -6.26 -0.44
C PRO A 94 1.22 -7.75 -0.65
N GLN A 95 2.19 -8.47 -1.21
CA GLN A 95 2.08 -9.89 -1.49
C GLN A 95 2.11 -10.77 -0.23
N HIS A 96 2.71 -10.28 0.85
CA HIS A 96 2.80 -10.97 2.13
C HIS A 96 1.82 -10.43 3.18
N GLY A 97 1.12 -9.34 2.89
CA GLY A 97 0.11 -8.76 3.77
C GLY A 97 0.66 -8.19 5.08
N HIS A 98 1.92 -7.76 5.12
CA HIS A 98 2.51 -7.12 6.28
C HIS A 98 3.18 -5.79 5.95
N GLY A 99 3.28 -4.92 6.94
CA GLY A 99 3.94 -3.62 6.86
C GLY A 99 5.48 -3.68 7.00
N LEU A 100 6.08 -2.51 7.08
CA LEU A 100 7.48 -2.36 7.46
C LEU A 100 7.71 -2.89 8.89
N PRO A 101 8.88 -3.48 9.18
CA PRO A 101 9.20 -4.00 10.53
C PRO A 101 9.50 -2.88 11.53
N THR A 102 9.59 -1.66 11.08
CA THR A 102 9.85 -0.43 11.85
C THR A 102 8.77 0.60 11.55
N SER A 103 8.79 1.72 12.27
CA SER A 103 7.96 2.89 12.00
C SER A 103 8.87 4.03 11.54
N PRO A 104 9.19 4.13 10.23
CA PRO A 104 10.02 5.21 9.74
C PRO A 104 9.33 6.56 9.92
N GLU A 105 10.12 7.59 10.17
CA GLU A 105 9.63 8.96 10.37
C GLU A 105 10.51 9.97 9.65
N VAL A 106 9.91 11.07 9.22
CA VAL A 106 10.65 12.27 8.85
C VAL A 106 11.12 12.95 10.14
N THR A 107 12.41 12.95 10.37
CA THR A 107 13.01 13.47 11.60
C THR A 107 13.56 14.88 11.45
N GLU A 108 13.83 15.33 10.23
CA GLU A 108 14.42 16.64 9.99
C GLU A 108 14.00 17.18 8.60
N ASP A 109 13.62 18.45 8.58
CA ASP A 109 13.54 19.27 7.36
C ASP A 109 14.95 19.87 7.14
N LEU A 110 15.63 19.43 6.10
CA LEU A 110 16.98 19.85 5.77
C LEU A 110 17.01 21.17 4.97
N GLY A 111 15.82 21.67 4.60
CA GLY A 111 15.66 22.82 3.73
C GLY A 111 15.83 22.48 2.25
N ASN A 112 15.42 23.41 1.41
CA ASN A 112 15.47 23.27 -0.05
C ASN A 112 14.71 22.01 -0.56
N GLY A 113 13.61 21.67 0.10
CA GLY A 113 12.76 20.53 -0.23
C GLY A 113 13.28 19.16 0.23
N ASP A 114 14.40 19.11 0.94
CA ASP A 114 15.00 17.86 1.41
C ASP A 114 14.54 17.52 2.83
N TYR A 115 14.22 16.25 3.05
CA TYR A 115 13.76 15.71 4.34
C TYR A 115 14.52 14.44 4.67
N ARG A 116 14.99 14.33 5.92
CA ARG A 116 15.60 13.11 6.43
C ARG A 116 14.53 12.15 6.90
N VAL A 117 14.54 10.93 6.37
CA VAL A 117 13.66 9.84 6.77
C VAL A 117 14.50 8.79 7.49
N GLU A 118 14.30 8.63 8.78
CA GLU A 118 15.02 7.66 9.60
C GLU A 118 14.18 6.43 9.93
N GLY A 119 14.82 5.33 10.26
CA GLY A 119 14.14 4.10 10.67
C GLY A 119 13.68 3.21 9.51
N MET A 120 14.13 3.46 8.29
CA MET A 120 13.83 2.56 7.17
C MET A 120 14.48 1.19 7.40
N LYS A 121 13.71 0.13 7.19
CA LYS A 121 14.19 -1.24 7.28
C LYS A 121 13.36 -2.18 6.42
N PHE A 122 14.03 -3.04 5.68
CA PHE A 122 13.43 -4.14 4.94
C PHE A 122 13.96 -5.46 5.46
N GLN A 123 13.07 -6.38 5.88
CA GLN A 123 13.48 -7.65 6.50
C GLN A 123 13.51 -8.82 5.52
N MET A 124 12.99 -8.65 4.30
CA MET A 124 12.89 -9.71 3.30
C MET A 124 13.24 -9.21 1.91
N LEU A 125 13.73 -10.08 1.07
CA LEU A 125 13.83 -9.85 -0.37
C LEU A 125 12.45 -9.84 -1.01
N GLY A 126 12.32 -9.24 -2.18
CA GLY A 126 11.08 -9.19 -2.95
C GLY A 126 10.50 -7.80 -3.13
N PHE A 127 9.21 -7.74 -3.42
CA PHE A 127 8.50 -6.50 -3.77
C PHE A 127 8.00 -5.76 -2.52
N TRP A 128 8.39 -4.48 -2.42
CA TRP A 128 7.99 -3.55 -1.37
C TRP A 128 7.33 -2.31 -1.96
N GLU A 129 6.38 -1.77 -1.23
CA GLU A 129 5.83 -0.42 -1.42
C GLU A 129 6.23 0.48 -0.26
N VAL A 130 6.66 1.70 -0.56
CA VAL A 130 6.88 2.77 0.42
C VAL A 130 6.03 3.96 0.01
N ARG A 131 5.15 4.39 0.91
CA ARG A 131 4.21 5.49 0.69
C ARG A 131 4.56 6.69 1.55
N PHE A 132 4.48 7.85 0.93
CA PHE A 132 4.59 9.14 1.60
C PHE A 132 3.26 9.90 1.44
N ASN A 133 2.71 10.38 2.57
CA ASN A 133 1.58 11.29 2.58
C ASN A 133 2.11 12.67 2.93
N ILE A 134 2.01 13.62 2.00
CA ILE A 134 2.64 14.93 2.05
C ILE A 134 1.57 15.98 2.26
N ASN A 135 1.74 16.81 3.30
CA ASN A 135 0.88 17.97 3.58
C ASN A 135 1.74 19.22 3.59
N ALA A 136 1.52 20.11 2.66
CA ALA A 136 2.26 21.36 2.53
C ALA A 136 1.39 22.48 1.97
N GLY A 137 1.49 23.69 2.52
CA GLY A 137 0.79 24.86 2.00
C GLY A 137 -0.74 24.71 1.93
N GLY A 138 -1.33 23.90 2.83
CA GLY A 138 -2.77 23.61 2.82
C GLY A 138 -3.22 22.59 1.76
N GLN A 139 -2.29 21.99 1.05
CA GLN A 139 -2.51 20.91 0.08
C GLN A 139 -2.03 19.58 0.64
N SER A 140 -2.66 18.49 0.22
CA SER A 140 -2.34 17.13 0.64
C SER A 140 -2.35 16.21 -0.55
N ASP A 141 -1.30 15.42 -0.70
CA ASP A 141 -1.21 14.40 -1.73
C ASP A 141 -0.36 13.23 -1.25
N SER A 142 -0.41 12.11 -1.96
CA SER A 142 0.36 10.92 -1.63
C SER A 142 1.13 10.40 -2.84
N ILE A 143 2.17 9.63 -2.53
CA ILE A 143 2.94 8.92 -3.54
C ILE A 143 3.39 7.58 -2.99
N THR A 144 3.38 6.56 -3.85
CA THR A 144 3.90 5.23 -3.54
C THR A 144 5.08 4.92 -4.45
N PHE A 145 6.21 4.58 -3.87
CA PHE A 145 7.37 4.04 -4.57
C PHE A 145 7.41 2.52 -4.45
N ASN A 146 7.73 1.88 -5.56
CA ASN A 146 7.89 0.43 -5.62
C ASN A 146 9.38 0.07 -5.62
N LEU A 147 9.75 -0.93 -4.84
CA LEU A 147 11.11 -1.45 -4.76
C LEU A 147 11.10 -2.96 -4.96
N ILE A 148 12.09 -3.47 -5.65
CA ILE A 148 12.38 -4.90 -5.72
C ILE A 148 13.76 -5.10 -5.10
N LEU A 149 13.81 -5.80 -3.97
CA LEU A 149 15.06 -6.19 -3.31
C LEU A 149 15.42 -7.60 -3.73
N GLU A 150 16.64 -7.77 -4.29
CA GLU A 150 17.18 -9.03 -4.80
C GLU A 150 18.39 -9.51 -3.98
#